data_196de806c48216a5168188b17bc8c9f9
#
_entry.id   196de806c48216a5168188b17bc8c9f9
#
_cell.length_a   1.000
_cell.length_b   1.000
_cell.length_c   1.000
_cell.angle_alpha   90.00
_cell.angle_beta   90.00
_cell.angle_gamma   90.00
#
_symmetry.space_group_name_H-M   'P 1'
#
loop_
_entity.id
_entity.type
_entity.pdbx_description
1 polymer ?
#
loop_
_entity_poly.entity_id
_entity_poly.type
_entity_poly.pdbx_seq_one_letter_code
_entity_poly.pdbx_strand_id
1 'polypeptide(L)'
;MTTLNILYEDPHILVCVKPHGIATQSKSIRYPDMVSLIKNHLAKASGTSGKSGAQKSCSSRTPGSTEPYLAVIHRLDQPVSGILVFAKTPAAAKDLNKQLQNQGFGKYYRALVTNAPASPKGTLENYMVKDARSNTSHICSAKENGAKIARLHYDTVSDNNWLFTAPSFRPYGNVKDANSQTSDSPEKPGVFQGTELEIHLDTGRHHQIRVQLASIGCPIVGDTKYNPALADTKNWQTIRLCAYKLDFKHPVTHKVMHFQLEADPL
;
A
#
# COMPACT_ATOMS: atom_id res chain seq x y z
N MET A 1 11.29 7.71 -16.25
CA MET A 1 10.32 8.65 -15.59
C MET A 1 9.17 7.82 -15.07
N THR A 2 8.79 7.96 -13.82
CA THR A 2 7.63 7.23 -13.27
C THR A 2 6.36 7.81 -13.88
N THR A 3 5.66 7.02 -14.67
CA THR A 3 4.38 7.41 -15.28
C THR A 3 3.28 7.31 -14.22
N LEU A 4 2.46 8.36 -14.07
CA LEU A 4 1.31 8.33 -13.17
C LEU A 4 0.21 7.46 -13.80
N ASN A 5 -0.15 6.37 -13.12
CA ASN A 5 -1.24 5.48 -13.54
C ASN A 5 -2.55 5.94 -12.88
N ILE A 6 -3.39 6.65 -13.63
CA ILE A 6 -4.68 7.21 -13.19
C ILE A 6 -5.78 6.22 -13.57
N LEU A 7 -6.56 5.77 -12.57
CA LEU A 7 -7.72 4.90 -12.75
C LEU A 7 -9.02 5.72 -12.97
N TYR A 8 -9.09 6.89 -12.34
CA TYR A 8 -10.24 7.78 -12.44
C TYR A 8 -9.83 9.22 -12.10
N GLU A 9 -10.37 10.18 -12.81
CA GLU A 9 -10.21 11.60 -12.51
C GLU A 9 -11.47 12.39 -12.90
N ASP A 10 -11.90 13.26 -11.99
CA ASP A 10 -12.93 14.25 -12.24
C ASP A 10 -12.58 15.60 -11.56
N PRO A 11 -13.47 16.63 -11.55
CA PRO A 11 -13.18 17.90 -10.86
C PRO A 11 -12.96 17.76 -9.35
N HIS A 12 -13.40 16.70 -8.70
CA HIS A 12 -13.44 16.57 -7.24
C HIS A 12 -12.42 15.59 -6.67
N ILE A 13 -12.13 14.52 -7.40
CA ILE A 13 -11.23 13.43 -6.94
C ILE A 13 -10.28 12.97 -8.05
N LEU A 14 -9.20 12.35 -7.64
CA LEU A 14 -8.29 11.58 -8.48
C LEU A 14 -7.98 10.25 -7.80
N VAL A 15 -8.18 9.14 -8.51
CA VAL A 15 -7.82 7.80 -8.09
C VAL A 15 -6.68 7.28 -8.96
N CYS A 16 -5.61 6.84 -8.35
CA CYS A 16 -4.43 6.36 -9.08
C CYS A 16 -3.77 5.17 -8.38
N VAL A 17 -2.90 4.51 -9.11
CA VAL A 17 -2.06 3.43 -8.59
C VAL A 17 -0.72 4.00 -8.15
N LYS A 18 -0.36 3.76 -6.89
CA LYS A 18 0.96 4.02 -6.34
C LYS A 18 1.88 2.83 -6.63
N PRO A 19 2.99 2.98 -7.34
CA PRO A 19 3.96 1.91 -7.51
C PRO A 19 4.77 1.67 -6.23
N HIS A 20 5.49 0.56 -6.18
CA HIS A 20 6.47 0.29 -5.13
C HIS A 20 7.56 1.37 -5.06
N GLY A 21 8.12 1.60 -3.88
CA GLY A 21 9.28 2.46 -3.67
C GLY A 21 9.00 3.97 -3.65
N ILE A 22 7.81 4.41 -4.08
CA ILE A 22 7.41 5.83 -4.05
C ILE A 22 6.59 6.11 -2.79
N ALA A 23 6.92 7.19 -2.09
CA ALA A 23 6.12 7.64 -0.95
C ALA A 23 4.79 8.24 -1.41
N THR A 24 3.72 8.06 -0.63
CA THR A 24 2.47 8.80 -0.86
C THR A 24 2.71 10.31 -0.74
N GLN A 25 3.44 10.72 0.29
CA GLN A 25 3.86 12.08 0.55
C GLN A 25 5.21 12.07 1.28
N SER A 26 6.16 12.89 0.86
CA SER A 26 7.49 13.02 1.44
C SER A 26 7.76 14.45 1.91
N LYS A 27 8.60 14.58 2.93
CA LYS A 27 9.22 15.87 3.29
C LYS A 27 10.48 16.17 2.46
N SER A 28 11.01 15.17 1.76
CA SER A 28 12.22 15.29 0.95
C SER A 28 11.90 15.86 -0.42
N ILE A 29 12.62 16.90 -0.83
CA ILE A 29 12.55 17.51 -2.16
C ILE A 29 13.33 16.67 -3.19
N ARG A 30 14.20 15.76 -2.74
CA ARG A 30 15.12 15.02 -3.61
C ARG A 30 14.46 13.89 -4.41
N TYR A 31 13.38 13.32 -3.88
CA TYR A 31 12.70 12.19 -4.51
C TYR A 31 11.24 12.53 -4.76
N PRO A 32 10.71 12.22 -5.95
CA PRO A 32 9.30 12.43 -6.23
C PRO A 32 8.45 11.56 -5.32
N ASP A 33 7.29 12.10 -4.94
CA ASP A 33 6.22 11.39 -4.25
C ASP A 33 4.92 11.50 -5.05
N MET A 34 3.88 10.76 -4.62
CA MET A 34 2.61 10.77 -5.36
C MET A 34 1.98 12.15 -5.38
N VAL A 35 2.08 12.93 -4.31
CA VAL A 35 1.53 14.29 -4.24
C VAL A 35 2.19 15.20 -5.28
N SER A 36 3.53 15.19 -5.38
CA SER A 36 4.26 16.00 -6.35
C SER A 36 3.97 15.58 -7.81
N LEU A 37 3.88 14.27 -8.07
CA LEU A 37 3.53 13.75 -9.40
C LEU A 37 2.13 14.18 -9.83
N ILE A 38 1.14 14.07 -8.92
CA ILE A 38 -0.25 14.45 -9.20
C ILE A 38 -0.37 15.97 -9.38
N LYS A 39 0.27 16.78 -8.53
CA LYS A 39 0.27 18.24 -8.69
C LYS A 39 0.85 18.68 -10.03
N ASN A 40 1.95 18.05 -10.47
CA ASN A 40 2.54 18.30 -11.78
C ASN A 40 1.59 17.91 -12.93
N HIS A 41 0.83 16.81 -12.78
CA HIS A 41 -0.19 16.41 -13.73
C HIS A 41 -1.31 17.48 -13.83
N LEU A 42 -1.86 17.89 -12.68
CA LEU A 42 -2.93 18.88 -12.62
C LEU A 42 -2.50 20.26 -13.17
N ALA A 43 -1.27 20.70 -12.90
CA ALA A 43 -0.73 21.95 -13.41
C ALA A 43 -0.57 21.93 -14.93
N LYS A 44 -0.18 20.80 -15.52
CA LYS A 44 -0.12 20.63 -16.99
C LYS A 44 -1.51 20.68 -17.63
N ALA A 45 -2.49 20.01 -16.99
CA ALA A 45 -3.88 19.99 -17.49
C ALA A 45 -4.54 21.37 -17.46
N SER A 46 -4.18 22.24 -16.50
CA SER A 46 -4.71 23.63 -16.39
C SER A 46 -3.99 24.65 -17.27
N GLY A 47 -3.07 24.23 -18.15
CA GLY A 47 -2.37 25.13 -19.07
C GLY A 47 -1.32 26.05 -18.41
N THR A 48 -1.08 25.90 -17.12
CA THR A 48 -0.05 26.64 -16.37
C THR A 48 1.33 25.97 -16.46
N SER A 49 1.75 25.56 -17.66
CA SER A 49 3.09 25.00 -17.92
C SER A 49 4.17 26.07 -17.73
N GLY A 50 4.60 26.27 -16.50
CA GLY A 50 5.86 26.93 -16.20
C GLY A 50 7.01 26.06 -16.73
N LYS A 51 7.82 26.64 -17.63
CA LYS A 51 9.03 26.06 -18.23
C LYS A 51 9.88 25.38 -17.13
N SER A 52 10.07 24.08 -17.25
CA SER A 52 11.07 23.34 -16.48
C SER A 52 12.45 23.70 -17.04
N GLY A 53 13.21 24.47 -16.30
CA GLY A 53 14.59 24.77 -16.59
C GLY A 53 15.24 25.54 -15.45
N ALA A 54 16.22 24.93 -14.83
CA ALA A 54 17.24 25.50 -13.95
C ALA A 54 16.83 25.91 -12.51
N GLN A 55 17.61 25.33 -11.58
CA GLN A 55 17.80 25.79 -10.22
C GLN A 55 17.68 27.30 -10.05
N LYS A 56 16.75 27.76 -9.20
CA LYS A 56 16.90 29.03 -8.52
C LYS A 56 16.48 28.91 -7.07
N SER A 57 17.43 29.29 -6.23
CA SER A 57 17.31 29.57 -4.81
C SER A 57 16.08 30.44 -4.46
N CYS A 58 15.58 30.17 -3.27
CA CYS A 58 14.76 30.98 -2.38
C CYS A 58 14.44 32.43 -2.83
N SER A 59 13.14 32.78 -2.71
CA SER A 59 12.57 34.13 -2.74
C SER A 59 12.27 34.73 -4.13
N SER A 60 11.13 34.39 -4.70
CA SER A 60 10.16 35.34 -5.26
C SER A 60 8.89 34.57 -5.70
N ARG A 61 7.83 34.66 -4.93
CA ARG A 61 6.48 34.24 -5.35
C ARG A 61 6.03 35.20 -6.45
N THR A 62 5.93 34.66 -7.65
CA THR A 62 5.22 35.35 -8.74
C THR A 62 3.74 35.41 -8.36
N PRO A 63 3.09 36.60 -8.28
CA PRO A 63 1.65 36.69 -8.04
C PRO A 63 0.93 36.11 -9.26
N GLY A 64 0.21 35.00 -9.10
CA GLY A 64 -0.70 34.47 -10.12
C GLY A 64 -0.72 32.96 -10.37
N SER A 65 0.25 32.15 -9.94
CA SER A 65 0.15 30.70 -10.06
C SER A 65 -0.31 30.09 -8.73
N THR A 66 -1.60 29.88 -8.58
CA THR A 66 -2.15 29.13 -7.46
C THR A 66 -1.82 27.65 -7.68
N GLU A 67 -0.99 27.10 -6.80
CA GLU A 67 -0.71 25.66 -6.76
C GLU A 67 -2.05 24.91 -6.66
N PRO A 68 -2.29 23.85 -7.49
CA PRO A 68 -3.55 23.13 -7.48
C PRO A 68 -3.77 22.48 -6.09
N TYR A 69 -4.99 22.64 -5.58
CA TYR A 69 -5.37 21.99 -4.33
C TYR A 69 -5.34 20.47 -4.49
N LEU A 70 -4.71 19.79 -3.56
CA LEU A 70 -4.66 18.33 -3.49
C LEU A 70 -4.57 17.89 -2.02
N ALA A 71 -5.54 17.10 -1.58
CA ALA A 71 -5.56 16.52 -0.23
C ALA A 71 -5.35 15.01 -0.27
N VAL A 72 -4.44 14.54 0.59
CA VAL A 72 -4.19 13.12 0.83
C VAL A 72 -5.26 12.60 1.78
N ILE A 73 -6.09 11.63 1.34
CA ILE A 73 -7.15 11.04 2.16
C ILE A 73 -6.61 9.90 3.02
N HIS A 74 -5.86 9.00 2.40
CA HIS A 74 -5.17 7.91 3.08
C HIS A 74 -3.79 7.69 2.48
N ARG A 75 -2.96 6.91 3.16
CA ARG A 75 -1.57 6.70 2.75
C ARG A 75 -1.24 5.22 2.70
N LEU A 76 -0.36 4.87 1.78
CA LEU A 76 0.34 3.60 1.75
C LEU A 76 1.80 3.83 2.15
N ASP A 77 2.40 2.85 2.81
CA ASP A 77 3.83 2.86 3.12
C ASP A 77 4.63 2.95 1.81
N GLN A 78 5.83 3.52 1.88
CA GLN A 78 6.67 3.70 0.69
C GLN A 78 6.88 2.40 -0.10
N PRO A 79 7.19 1.24 0.52
CA PRO A 79 7.39 0.00 -0.20
C PRO A 79 6.10 -0.69 -0.68
N VAL A 80 4.92 -0.25 -0.23
CA VAL A 80 3.62 -0.86 -0.56
C VAL A 80 3.04 -0.25 -1.82
N SER A 81 2.57 -1.08 -2.76
CA SER A 81 1.87 -0.65 -3.97
C SER A 81 0.36 -0.57 -3.78
N GLY A 82 -0.36 -0.01 -4.75
CA GLY A 82 -1.81 -0.11 -4.83
C GLY A 82 -2.56 1.20 -4.96
N ILE A 83 -3.87 1.13 -4.81
CA ILE A 83 -4.83 2.18 -5.12
C ILE A 83 -4.84 3.26 -4.02
N LEU A 84 -4.77 4.53 -4.45
CA LEU A 84 -4.93 5.71 -3.63
C LEU A 84 -6.01 6.63 -4.20
N VAL A 85 -6.78 7.27 -3.32
CA VAL A 85 -7.68 8.37 -3.69
C VAL A 85 -7.19 9.69 -3.08
N PHE A 86 -7.24 10.73 -3.89
CA PHE A 86 -6.91 12.11 -3.52
C PHE A 86 -8.11 13.01 -3.77
N ALA A 87 -8.32 14.01 -2.93
CA ALA A 87 -9.34 15.02 -3.16
C ALA A 87 -8.73 16.26 -3.85
N LYS A 88 -9.41 16.75 -4.86
CA LYS A 88 -9.05 17.95 -5.65
C LYS A 88 -9.76 19.22 -5.15
N THR A 89 -10.68 19.08 -4.17
CA THR A 89 -11.38 20.21 -3.53
C THR A 89 -11.48 20.02 -2.02
N PRO A 90 -11.55 21.12 -1.21
CA PRO A 90 -11.73 21.02 0.24
C PRO A 90 -13.03 20.31 0.65
N ALA A 91 -14.13 20.51 -0.10
CA ALA A 91 -15.40 19.86 0.17
C ALA A 91 -15.30 18.33 -0.01
N ALA A 92 -14.68 17.87 -1.10
CA ALA A 92 -14.42 16.46 -1.34
C ALA A 92 -13.50 15.86 -0.25
N ALA A 93 -12.47 16.59 0.17
CA ALA A 93 -11.57 16.14 1.24
C ALA A 93 -12.33 15.97 2.58
N LYS A 94 -13.22 16.88 2.92
CA LYS A 94 -14.05 16.81 4.13
C LYS A 94 -14.95 15.57 4.12
N ASP A 95 -15.65 15.32 3.00
CA ASP A 95 -16.55 14.18 2.87
C ASP A 95 -15.79 12.84 2.92
N LEU A 96 -14.74 12.68 2.10
CA LEU A 96 -13.94 11.46 2.07
C LEU A 96 -13.30 11.16 3.42
N ASN A 97 -12.80 12.17 4.15
CA ASN A 97 -12.29 11.96 5.51
C ASN A 97 -13.39 11.52 6.49
N LYS A 98 -14.61 12.04 6.36
CA LYS A 98 -15.77 11.59 7.15
C LYS A 98 -16.10 10.12 6.86
N GLN A 99 -16.11 9.72 5.58
CA GLN A 99 -16.32 8.33 5.18
C GLN A 99 -15.22 7.42 5.77
N LEU A 100 -13.94 7.83 5.68
CA LEU A 100 -12.81 7.08 6.22
C LEU A 100 -12.91 6.86 7.73
N GLN A 101 -13.38 7.86 8.49
CA GLN A 101 -13.59 7.77 9.95
C GLN A 101 -14.78 6.89 10.32
N ASN A 102 -15.83 6.87 9.51
CA ASN A 102 -17.06 6.14 9.74
C ASN A 102 -17.06 4.75 9.06
N GLN A 103 -15.91 4.19 8.76
CA GLN A 103 -15.77 2.88 8.09
C GLN A 103 -16.49 2.80 6.71
N GLY A 104 -16.69 3.95 6.07
CA GLY A 104 -17.29 4.04 4.74
C GLY A 104 -16.35 3.70 3.59
N PHE A 105 -15.10 3.31 3.90
CA PHE A 105 -14.09 2.84 2.95
C PHE A 105 -13.88 1.34 3.09
N GLY A 106 -14.13 0.58 2.04
CA GLY A 106 -13.63 -0.78 1.88
C GLY A 106 -12.18 -0.74 1.44
N LYS A 107 -11.26 -1.09 2.34
CA LYS A 107 -9.81 -1.15 2.06
C LYS A 107 -9.37 -2.60 2.06
N TYR A 108 -9.08 -3.13 0.88
CA TYR A 108 -8.68 -4.51 0.71
C TYR A 108 -7.25 -4.58 0.20
N TYR A 109 -6.52 -5.50 0.78
CA TYR A 109 -5.10 -5.75 0.44
C TYR A 109 -4.91 -7.20 0.04
N ARG A 110 -3.90 -7.43 -0.79
CA ARG A 110 -3.32 -8.75 -0.99
C ARG A 110 -1.93 -8.75 -0.38
N ALA A 111 -1.62 -9.82 0.35
CA ALA A 111 -0.31 -10.03 0.95
C ALA A 111 0.16 -11.44 0.67
N LEU A 112 1.39 -11.60 0.17
CA LEU A 112 2.05 -12.89 0.09
C LEU A 112 2.87 -13.09 1.36
N VAL A 113 2.53 -14.13 2.14
CA VAL A 113 3.21 -14.46 3.40
C VAL A 113 4.07 -15.70 3.26
N THR A 114 5.15 -15.76 4.05
CA THR A 114 6.12 -16.88 3.99
C THR A 114 5.56 -18.19 4.53
N ASN A 115 4.64 -18.12 5.49
CA ASN A 115 4.02 -19.29 6.12
C ASN A 115 2.50 -19.17 6.02
N ALA A 116 1.81 -20.28 5.82
CA ALA A 116 0.36 -20.31 5.90
C ALA A 116 -0.10 -20.06 7.35
N PRO A 117 -1.14 -19.22 7.57
CA PRO A 117 -1.73 -19.09 8.89
C PRO A 117 -2.38 -20.41 9.34
N ALA A 118 -2.47 -20.61 10.65
CA ALA A 118 -3.05 -21.82 11.24
C ALA A 118 -4.53 -22.06 10.84
N SER A 119 -5.26 -20.99 10.51
CA SER A 119 -6.63 -21.04 9.98
C SER A 119 -6.68 -20.32 8.64
N PRO A 120 -7.44 -20.85 7.64
CA PRO A 120 -7.56 -20.20 6.34
C PRO A 120 -8.27 -18.83 6.41
N LYS A 121 -9.00 -18.55 7.47
CA LYS A 121 -9.68 -17.29 7.74
C LYS A 121 -9.46 -16.88 9.19
N GLY A 122 -9.39 -15.58 9.43
CA GLY A 122 -9.24 -15.09 10.80
C GLY A 122 -9.42 -13.59 10.94
N THR A 123 -9.54 -13.18 12.21
CA THR A 123 -9.54 -11.78 12.63
C THR A 123 -8.38 -11.55 13.57
N LEU A 124 -7.58 -10.54 13.28
CA LEU A 124 -6.49 -10.11 14.17
C LEU A 124 -6.90 -8.79 14.82
N GLU A 125 -6.96 -8.80 16.15
CA GLU A 125 -7.24 -7.63 16.95
C GLU A 125 -6.18 -7.49 18.03
N ASN A 126 -5.47 -6.37 18.01
CA ASN A 126 -4.35 -6.07 18.90
C ASN A 126 -4.32 -4.60 19.24
N TYR A 127 -3.70 -4.25 20.38
CA TYR A 127 -3.25 -2.89 20.59
C TYR A 127 -1.87 -2.71 19.97
N MET A 128 -1.67 -1.58 19.30
CA MET A 128 -0.42 -1.26 18.62
C MET A 128 0.03 0.16 18.97
N VAL A 129 1.34 0.32 19.10
CA VAL A 129 1.99 1.62 19.27
C VAL A 129 3.05 1.80 18.19
N LYS A 130 3.25 3.06 17.77
CA LYS A 130 4.30 3.45 16.84
C LYS A 130 5.53 3.92 17.60
N ASP A 131 6.68 3.33 17.30
CA ASP A 131 7.98 3.91 17.67
C ASP A 131 8.41 4.91 16.59
N ALA A 132 8.45 6.19 16.96
CA ALA A 132 8.82 7.26 16.06
C ALA A 132 10.33 7.28 15.74
N ARG A 133 11.19 6.74 16.61
CA ARG A 133 12.65 6.73 16.46
C ARG A 133 13.09 5.73 15.40
N SER A 134 12.60 4.49 15.51
CA SER A 134 12.88 3.43 14.54
C SER A 134 11.98 3.46 13.31
N ASN A 135 10.92 4.29 13.32
CA ASN A 135 9.85 4.28 12.33
C ASN A 135 9.27 2.87 12.13
N THR A 136 9.03 2.16 13.23
CA THR A 136 8.38 0.84 13.31
C THR A 136 7.10 0.93 14.12
N SER A 137 6.38 -0.17 14.21
CA SER A 137 5.26 -0.35 15.15
C SER A 137 5.37 -1.73 15.76
N HIS A 138 4.79 -1.91 16.95
CA HIS A 138 4.74 -3.22 17.60
C HIS A 138 3.39 -3.39 18.32
N ILE A 139 3.05 -4.65 18.57
CA ILE A 139 1.92 -5.02 19.42
C ILE A 139 2.26 -4.73 20.86
N CYS A 140 1.33 -4.19 21.61
CA CYS A 140 1.54 -3.74 22.97
C CYS A 140 0.33 -4.03 23.87
N SER A 141 0.47 -3.73 25.16
CA SER A 141 -0.66 -3.75 26.09
C SER A 141 -1.60 -2.56 25.83
N ALA A 142 -2.89 -2.73 26.13
CA ALA A 142 -3.88 -1.64 26.09
C ALA A 142 -3.52 -0.46 27.02
N LYS A 143 -2.68 -0.72 28.04
CA LYS A 143 -2.25 0.28 29.04
C LYS A 143 -1.02 1.09 28.56
N GLU A 144 -0.38 0.71 27.49
CA GLU A 144 0.80 1.40 26.98
C GLU A 144 0.41 2.77 26.42
N ASN A 145 1.23 3.79 26.73
CA ASN A 145 0.96 5.15 26.28
C ASN A 145 0.99 5.24 24.73
N GLY A 146 -0.09 5.77 24.16
CA GLY A 146 -0.26 5.86 22.71
C GLY A 146 -0.76 4.58 22.03
N ALA A 147 -1.06 3.53 22.80
CA ALA A 147 -1.67 2.30 22.28
C ALA A 147 -3.01 2.60 21.60
N LYS A 148 -3.20 2.00 20.41
CA LYS A 148 -4.43 2.13 19.62
C LYS A 148 -4.86 0.77 19.13
N ILE A 149 -6.16 0.49 19.20
CA ILE A 149 -6.73 -0.74 18.68
C ILE A 149 -6.49 -0.84 17.16
N ALA A 150 -6.11 -2.02 16.72
CA ALA A 150 -5.86 -2.39 15.33
C ALA A 150 -6.62 -3.67 15.02
N ARG A 151 -7.52 -3.63 14.03
CA ARG A 151 -8.33 -4.80 13.64
C ARG A 151 -8.26 -4.99 12.13
N LEU A 152 -8.04 -6.24 11.71
CA LEU A 152 -8.14 -6.69 10.34
C LEU A 152 -8.78 -8.07 10.28
N HIS A 153 -9.32 -8.39 9.11
CA HIS A 153 -9.78 -9.73 8.74
C HIS A 153 -8.93 -10.24 7.60
N TYR A 154 -8.66 -11.55 7.56
CA TYR A 154 -7.96 -12.18 6.44
C TYR A 154 -8.64 -13.48 6.01
N ASP A 155 -8.53 -13.74 4.71
CA ASP A 155 -8.90 -14.99 4.04
C ASP A 155 -7.73 -15.47 3.18
N THR A 156 -7.48 -16.79 3.18
CA THR A 156 -6.52 -17.40 2.24
C THR A 156 -7.13 -17.42 0.85
N VAL A 157 -6.36 -16.95 -0.12
CA VAL A 157 -6.78 -16.92 -1.53
C VAL A 157 -6.66 -18.32 -2.14
N SER A 158 -7.71 -18.78 -2.80
CA SER A 158 -7.71 -20.05 -3.52
C SER A 158 -6.96 -19.98 -4.85
N ASP A 159 -6.53 -21.16 -5.34
CA ASP A 159 -5.54 -21.38 -6.41
C ASP A 159 -5.81 -20.77 -7.79
N ASN A 160 -6.66 -19.92 -8.09
CA ASN A 160 -6.87 -19.34 -9.41
C ASN A 160 -7.10 -17.80 -9.41
N ASN A 161 -6.87 -17.15 -8.27
CA ASN A 161 -7.17 -15.72 -8.12
C ASN A 161 -6.00 -14.94 -7.49
N TRP A 162 -4.78 -15.28 -7.90
CA TRP A 162 -3.55 -14.70 -7.36
C TRP A 162 -3.27 -13.33 -7.96
N LEU A 163 -2.98 -12.34 -7.09
CA LEU A 163 -2.52 -11.01 -7.51
C LEU A 163 -1.02 -11.03 -7.83
N PHE A 164 -0.23 -11.80 -7.07
CA PHE A 164 1.23 -11.88 -7.20
C PHE A 164 1.65 -12.99 -8.17
N THR A 165 1.27 -12.85 -9.45
CA THR A 165 1.63 -13.80 -10.52
C THR A 165 3.01 -13.47 -11.09
N ALA A 166 4.08 -13.88 -10.42
CA ALA A 166 5.40 -13.84 -11.06
C ALA A 166 5.79 -15.24 -11.58
N PRO A 167 6.59 -15.36 -12.66
CA PRO A 167 7.10 -16.63 -13.16
C PRO A 167 7.92 -17.43 -12.12
N SER A 168 8.34 -16.76 -11.05
CA SER A 168 9.14 -17.29 -9.95
C SER A 168 8.31 -17.69 -8.72
N PHE A 169 6.97 -17.62 -8.77
CA PHE A 169 6.12 -17.93 -7.63
C PHE A 169 5.46 -19.30 -7.76
N ARG A 170 5.56 -20.13 -6.72
CA ARG A 170 4.79 -21.38 -6.56
C ARG A 170 3.97 -21.33 -5.28
N PRO A 171 2.64 -21.60 -5.35
CA PRO A 171 1.80 -21.63 -4.16
C PRO A 171 2.16 -22.79 -3.23
N TYR A 172 2.03 -22.57 -1.93
CA TYR A 172 2.05 -23.62 -0.93
C TYR A 172 0.74 -24.42 -1.07
N GLY A 173 0.79 -25.68 -1.49
CA GLY A 173 -0.42 -26.52 -1.47
C GLY A 173 -0.58 -27.59 -2.56
N ASN A 174 0.20 -27.59 -3.63
CA ASN A 174 0.19 -28.71 -4.58
C ASN A 174 1.33 -29.70 -4.28
N VAL A 175 1.32 -30.29 -3.08
CA VAL A 175 2.11 -31.49 -2.79
C VAL A 175 1.22 -32.71 -3.03
N LYS A 176 0.86 -32.96 -4.28
CA LYS A 176 0.57 -34.30 -4.76
C LYS A 176 1.71 -34.66 -5.71
N ASP A 177 2.88 -34.95 -5.16
CA ASP A 177 3.93 -35.75 -5.75
C ASP A 177 5.12 -35.80 -4.77
N ALA A 178 4.88 -36.45 -3.62
CA ALA A 178 5.93 -36.83 -2.71
C ALA A 178 6.60 -38.13 -3.19
N ASN A 179 7.03 -38.18 -4.46
CA ASN A 179 7.89 -39.27 -4.94
C ASN A 179 8.63 -38.84 -6.20
N SER A 180 9.54 -37.88 -6.08
CA SER A 180 10.68 -37.77 -6.97
C SER A 180 11.88 -37.28 -6.19
N GLN A 181 12.57 -38.20 -5.54
CA GLN A 181 13.99 -38.03 -5.24
C GLN A 181 14.71 -37.96 -6.60
N THR A 182 15.06 -36.77 -7.02
CA THR A 182 16.16 -36.53 -7.96
C THR A 182 16.92 -35.30 -7.48
N SER A 183 18.07 -35.64 -6.93
CA SER A 183 19.22 -34.81 -6.64
C SER A 183 19.60 -33.92 -7.82
N ASP A 184 20.19 -32.77 -7.49
CA ASP A 184 21.01 -31.92 -8.38
C ASP A 184 20.30 -31.24 -9.54
N SER A 185 19.49 -30.24 -9.22
CA SER A 185 19.31 -29.08 -10.10
C SER A 185 19.64 -27.83 -9.31
N PRO A 186 20.50 -26.93 -9.81
CA PRO A 186 20.82 -25.69 -9.13
C PRO A 186 19.51 -24.93 -8.90
N GLU A 187 19.25 -24.56 -7.62
CA GLU A 187 18.10 -23.74 -7.23
C GLU A 187 18.05 -22.53 -8.16
N LYS A 188 17.02 -22.46 -8.99
CA LYS A 188 16.78 -21.28 -9.81
C LYS A 188 16.55 -20.12 -8.87
N PRO A 189 17.41 -19.09 -8.85
CA PRO A 189 17.24 -17.97 -7.93
C PRO A 189 15.89 -17.30 -8.21
N GLY A 190 15.02 -17.21 -7.21
CA GLY A 190 13.82 -16.38 -7.24
C GLY A 190 12.47 -17.08 -7.16
N VAL A 191 12.39 -18.40 -6.92
CA VAL A 191 11.09 -19.05 -6.66
C VAL A 191 10.74 -18.87 -5.18
N PHE A 192 9.82 -17.95 -4.88
CA PHE A 192 9.26 -17.81 -3.55
C PHE A 192 8.08 -18.76 -3.37
N GLN A 193 8.09 -19.56 -2.31
CA GLN A 193 6.91 -20.29 -1.84
C GLN A 193 6.22 -19.44 -0.78
N GLY A 194 4.90 -19.39 -0.81
CA GLY A 194 4.13 -18.62 0.17
C GLY A 194 2.63 -18.81 0.00
N THR A 195 1.88 -18.20 0.89
CA THR A 195 0.41 -18.17 0.85
C THR A 195 -0.05 -16.75 0.59
N GLU A 196 -0.95 -16.57 -0.37
CA GLU A 196 -1.57 -15.25 -0.59
C GLU A 196 -2.80 -15.09 0.29
N LEU A 197 -2.87 -13.95 0.97
CA LEU A 197 -3.99 -13.57 1.82
C LEU A 197 -4.72 -12.37 1.22
N GLU A 198 -6.03 -12.42 1.22
CA GLU A 198 -6.88 -11.25 1.09
C GLU A 198 -7.12 -10.67 2.48
N ILE A 199 -6.96 -9.35 2.63
CA ILE A 199 -7.03 -8.68 3.92
C ILE A 199 -7.98 -7.51 3.82
N HIS A 200 -8.94 -7.44 4.73
CA HIS A 200 -9.83 -6.31 4.93
C HIS A 200 -9.46 -5.56 6.20
N LEU A 201 -9.24 -4.24 6.09
CA LEU A 201 -8.88 -3.38 7.23
C LEU A 201 -10.08 -2.64 7.79
N ASP A 202 -10.40 -2.89 9.08
CA ASP A 202 -11.32 -2.04 9.85
C ASP A 202 -10.61 -0.76 10.34
N THR A 203 -9.32 -0.88 10.63
CA THR A 203 -8.49 0.24 11.10
C THR A 203 -7.28 0.43 10.17
N GLY A 204 -6.64 1.61 10.22
CA GLY A 204 -5.45 1.91 9.41
C GLY A 204 -4.29 2.41 10.28
N ARG A 205 -3.70 1.53 11.11
CA ARG A 205 -2.53 1.88 11.93
C ARG A 205 -1.25 1.81 11.11
N HIS A 206 -0.24 2.52 11.55
CA HIS A 206 1.08 2.51 10.92
C HIS A 206 1.64 1.08 10.88
N HIS A 207 1.99 0.58 9.70
CA HIS A 207 2.49 -0.77 9.43
C HIS A 207 1.56 -1.91 9.92
N GLN A 208 0.25 -1.67 10.06
CA GLN A 208 -0.67 -2.59 10.72
C GLN A 208 -0.61 -4.03 10.20
N ILE A 209 -0.84 -4.24 8.91
CA ILE A 209 -0.85 -5.57 8.28
C ILE A 209 0.48 -6.28 8.52
N ARG A 210 1.58 -5.56 8.31
CA ARG A 210 2.95 -6.08 8.44
C ARG A 210 3.24 -6.60 9.84
N VAL A 211 2.88 -5.82 10.86
CA VAL A 211 3.07 -6.18 12.28
C VAL A 211 2.16 -7.33 12.69
N GLN A 212 0.87 -7.25 12.38
CA GLN A 212 -0.09 -8.25 12.81
C GLN A 212 0.15 -9.62 12.15
N LEU A 213 0.49 -9.67 10.86
CA LEU A 213 0.83 -10.93 10.20
C LEU A 213 2.15 -11.51 10.73
N ALA A 214 3.16 -10.69 10.97
CA ALA A 214 4.41 -11.14 11.57
C ALA A 214 4.18 -11.70 12.98
N SER A 215 3.27 -11.13 13.78
CA SER A 215 2.97 -11.57 15.14
C SER A 215 2.36 -12.97 15.24
N ILE A 216 1.71 -13.44 14.18
CA ILE A 216 1.16 -14.80 14.07
C ILE A 216 2.09 -15.77 13.33
N GLY A 217 3.37 -15.40 13.13
CA GLY A 217 4.36 -16.23 12.44
C GLY A 217 4.21 -16.28 10.91
N CYS A 218 3.43 -15.37 10.32
CA CYS A 218 3.19 -15.28 8.87
C CYS A 218 3.72 -13.96 8.29
N PRO A 219 5.05 -13.66 8.40
CA PRO A 219 5.59 -12.40 7.91
C PRO A 219 5.47 -12.30 6.39
N ILE A 220 5.32 -11.08 5.89
CA ILE A 220 5.15 -10.80 4.46
C ILE A 220 6.48 -11.03 3.73
N VAL A 221 6.42 -11.64 2.55
CA VAL A 221 7.56 -11.82 1.65
C VAL A 221 8.13 -10.46 1.27
N GLY A 222 9.45 -10.31 1.39
CA GLY A 222 10.16 -9.07 1.10
C GLY A 222 10.07 -7.99 2.19
N ASP A 223 9.41 -8.25 3.32
CA ASP A 223 9.35 -7.29 4.43
C ASP A 223 10.62 -7.33 5.28
N THR A 224 11.58 -6.47 4.99
CA THR A 224 12.86 -6.38 5.73
C THR A 224 12.73 -5.84 7.17
N LYS A 225 11.58 -5.26 7.54
CA LYS A 225 11.38 -4.71 8.89
C LYS A 225 10.77 -5.70 9.87
N TYR A 226 9.87 -6.58 9.39
CA TYR A 226 9.07 -7.46 10.24
C TYR A 226 9.22 -8.93 9.89
N ASN A 227 10.00 -9.28 8.87
CA ASN A 227 10.36 -10.65 8.59
C ASN A 227 11.74 -10.96 9.17
N PRO A 228 11.84 -11.77 10.25
CA PRO A 228 13.12 -12.07 10.90
C PRO A 228 14.15 -12.74 9.98
N ALA A 229 13.68 -13.52 8.99
CA ALA A 229 14.57 -14.17 8.03
C ALA A 229 15.26 -13.18 7.08
N LEU A 230 14.80 -11.92 7.02
CA LEU A 230 15.33 -10.87 6.15
C LEU A 230 16.02 -9.74 6.93
N ALA A 231 16.12 -9.84 8.26
CA ALA A 231 16.65 -8.77 9.12
C ALA A 231 18.09 -8.35 8.74
N ASP A 232 18.90 -9.32 8.29
CA ASP A 232 20.32 -9.11 7.92
C ASP A 232 20.56 -8.95 6.43
N THR A 233 19.51 -8.96 5.61
CA THR A 233 19.66 -8.81 4.16
C THR A 233 19.95 -7.37 3.79
N LYS A 234 21.13 -7.13 3.22
CA LYS A 234 21.53 -5.83 2.65
C LYS A 234 20.84 -5.54 1.31
N ASN A 235 20.26 -6.54 0.68
CA ASN A 235 19.58 -6.41 -0.61
C ASN A 235 18.14 -5.92 -0.42
N TRP A 236 17.81 -4.83 -1.09
CA TRP A 236 16.45 -4.31 -1.11
C TRP A 236 15.52 -5.32 -1.78
N GLN A 237 14.51 -5.77 -1.05
CA GLN A 237 13.49 -6.67 -1.57
C GLN A 237 12.16 -5.93 -1.67
N THR A 238 11.41 -6.23 -2.72
CA THR A 238 10.06 -5.68 -2.89
C THR A 238 9.11 -6.42 -1.96
N ILE A 239 8.47 -5.68 -1.05
CA ILE A 239 7.44 -6.25 -0.19
C ILE A 239 6.23 -6.68 -1.03
N ARG A 240 5.76 -7.89 -0.81
CA ARG A 240 4.58 -8.43 -1.49
C ARG A 240 3.30 -8.06 -0.72
N LEU A 241 2.99 -6.77 -0.72
CA LEU A 241 1.80 -6.19 -0.11
C LEU A 241 1.24 -5.11 -1.05
N CYS A 242 0.00 -5.30 -1.48
CA CYS A 242 -0.68 -4.43 -2.43
C CYS A 242 -2.07 -4.04 -1.92
N ALA A 243 -2.39 -2.74 -1.90
CA ALA A 243 -3.74 -2.22 -1.71
C ALA A 243 -4.51 -2.39 -3.03
N TYR A 244 -5.03 -3.61 -3.28
CA TYR A 244 -5.50 -4.01 -4.59
C TYR A 244 -6.93 -3.57 -4.90
N LYS A 245 -7.77 -3.31 -3.85
CA LYS A 245 -9.16 -2.91 -4.04
C LYS A 245 -9.55 -1.81 -3.07
N LEU A 246 -10.33 -0.85 -3.56
CA LEU A 246 -10.79 0.32 -2.82
C LEU A 246 -12.23 0.62 -3.17
N ASP A 247 -13.11 0.63 -2.15
CA ASP A 247 -14.52 0.96 -2.27
C ASP A 247 -14.84 2.20 -1.45
N PHE A 248 -15.56 3.17 -2.02
CA PHE A 248 -16.03 4.36 -1.30
C PHE A 248 -17.20 5.00 -2.05
N LYS A 249 -17.88 6.00 -1.45
CA LYS A 249 -18.88 6.80 -2.14
C LYS A 249 -18.25 8.07 -2.68
N HIS A 250 -18.56 8.41 -3.93
CA HIS A 250 -18.12 9.65 -4.53
C HIS A 250 -18.58 10.86 -3.69
N PRO A 251 -17.69 11.81 -3.34
CA PRO A 251 -17.98 12.84 -2.32
C PRO A 251 -19.09 13.84 -2.71
N VAL A 252 -19.44 13.92 -3.99
CA VAL A 252 -20.48 14.85 -4.49
C VAL A 252 -21.72 14.09 -4.98
N THR A 253 -21.54 13.05 -5.80
CA THR A 253 -22.67 12.31 -6.37
C THR A 253 -23.20 11.20 -5.48
N HIS A 254 -22.45 10.81 -4.43
CA HIS A 254 -22.71 9.71 -3.52
C HIS A 254 -22.87 8.33 -4.17
N LYS A 255 -22.56 8.22 -5.45
CA LYS A 255 -22.49 6.93 -6.15
C LYS A 255 -21.37 6.09 -5.57
N VAL A 256 -21.63 4.79 -5.45
CA VAL A 256 -20.60 3.83 -5.02
C VAL A 256 -19.55 3.71 -6.12
N MET A 257 -18.29 3.83 -5.72
CA MET A 257 -17.10 3.71 -6.57
C MET A 257 -16.35 2.45 -6.16
N HIS A 258 -16.04 1.60 -7.14
CA HIS A 258 -15.28 0.37 -6.95
C HIS A 258 -14.06 0.39 -7.85
N PHE A 259 -12.89 0.19 -7.27
CA PHE A 259 -11.62 0.09 -8.00
C PHE A 259 -10.93 -1.19 -7.58
N GLN A 260 -10.43 -1.95 -8.54
CA GLN A 260 -9.72 -3.20 -8.29
C GLN A 260 -8.57 -3.37 -9.30
N LEU A 261 -7.45 -3.92 -8.84
CA LEU A 261 -6.31 -4.31 -9.66
C LEU A 261 -6.37 -5.82 -9.92
N GLU A 262 -6.08 -6.20 -11.17
CA GLU A 262 -6.01 -7.61 -11.57
C GLU A 262 -4.61 -8.21 -11.35
N ALA A 263 -3.58 -7.37 -11.18
CA ALA A 263 -2.21 -7.78 -10.89
C ALA A 263 -1.49 -6.74 -10.04
N ASP A 264 -0.45 -7.17 -9.31
CA ASP A 264 0.41 -6.24 -8.57
C ASP A 264 1.15 -5.32 -9.55
N PRO A 265 1.09 -4.00 -9.37
CA PRO A 265 1.78 -3.02 -10.21
C PRO A 265 3.29 -2.95 -9.85
N LEU A 266 4.03 -4.02 -10.15
CA LEU A 266 5.48 -4.14 -9.98
C LEU A 266 6.26 -3.27 -10.97
#